data_0038815b74548dcd72a540e8a205db1a
#
_entry.id   0038815b74548dcd72a540e8a205db1a
#
_cell.length_a   1.000
_cell.length_b   1.000
_cell.length_c   1.000
_cell.angle_alpha   90.00
_cell.angle_beta   90.00
_cell.angle_gamma   90.00
#
_symmetry.space_group_name_H-M   'P 1'
#
loop_
_entity.id
_entity.type
_entity.pdbx_description
1 polymer ?
#
loop_
_entity_poly.entity_id
_entity_poly.type
_entity_poly.pdbx_seq_one_letter_code
_entity_poly.pdbx_strand_id
1 'polypeptide(L)'
;MMKTQIPGWGELEIKNLILDFNGTIAKDGKVLEGVKELLGKIHEAGIEIYVVTADTNGTVAAECETLPVHVKIFGSDTVARDKRCLCQELGCQNTASIGNGRNDIQVFPASVLSIAVIGNEGAFTKSAMLADVLVNDVCQALE
;
A
#
# COMPACT_ATOMS: atom_id res chain seq x y z
N MET A 1 10.86 9.30 -7.63
CA MET A 1 10.06 8.76 -8.74
C MET A 1 10.73 7.54 -9.33
N MET A 2 9.98 6.50 -9.55
CA MET A 2 10.49 5.26 -10.14
C MET A 2 9.83 5.06 -11.50
N LYS A 3 10.66 4.75 -12.51
CA LYS A 3 10.16 4.35 -13.82
C LYS A 3 10.54 2.89 -14.05
N THR A 4 9.59 2.10 -14.49
CA THR A 4 9.82 0.70 -14.82
C THR A 4 9.03 0.32 -16.07
N GLN A 5 9.58 -0.61 -16.82
CA GLN A 5 8.92 -1.13 -18.01
C GLN A 5 8.56 -2.59 -17.77
N ILE A 6 7.28 -2.89 -17.89
CA ILE A 6 6.77 -4.25 -17.68
C ILE A 6 6.41 -4.84 -19.03
N PRO A 7 7.05 -5.96 -19.43
CA PRO A 7 6.76 -6.61 -20.71
C PRO A 7 5.26 -6.90 -20.87
N GLY A 8 4.71 -6.49 -22.00
CA GLY A 8 3.30 -6.64 -22.31
C GLY A 8 2.38 -5.61 -21.67
N TRP A 9 2.88 -4.75 -20.82
CA TRP A 9 2.10 -3.71 -20.13
C TRP A 9 2.54 -2.30 -20.49
N GLY A 10 3.86 -2.08 -20.64
CA GLY A 10 4.40 -0.77 -20.97
C GLY A 10 5.19 -0.16 -19.83
N GLU A 11 5.44 1.14 -19.94
CA GLU A 11 6.21 1.89 -18.96
C GLU A 11 5.30 2.40 -17.84
N LEU A 12 5.74 2.18 -16.60
CA LEU A 12 5.09 2.73 -15.40
C LEU A 12 5.99 3.78 -14.76
N GLU A 13 5.39 4.87 -14.34
CA GLU A 13 6.05 5.92 -13.58
C GLU A 13 5.36 6.04 -12.24
N ILE A 14 6.04 5.61 -11.16
CA ILE A 14 5.49 5.58 -9.82
C ILE A 14 6.06 6.72 -9.00
N LYS A 15 5.20 7.60 -8.53
CA LYS A 15 5.56 8.74 -7.66
C LYS A 15 5.04 8.55 -6.25
N ASN A 16 3.99 7.78 -6.06
CA ASN A 16 3.31 7.61 -4.79
C ASN A 16 2.98 6.15 -4.55
N LEU A 17 3.01 5.74 -3.28
CA LEU A 17 2.67 4.39 -2.86
C LEU A 17 1.70 4.47 -1.69
N ILE A 18 0.56 3.80 -1.81
CA ILE A 18 -0.45 3.69 -0.76
C ILE A 18 -0.35 2.28 -0.18
N LEU A 19 -0.17 2.19 1.14
CA LEU A 19 0.01 0.93 1.86
C LEU A 19 -1.04 0.78 2.96
N ASP A 20 -1.59 -0.44 3.09
CA ASP A 20 -2.28 -0.85 4.31
C ASP A 20 -1.29 -1.03 5.44
N PHE A 21 -1.76 -0.96 6.69
CA PHE A 21 -0.95 -1.25 7.87
C PHE A 21 -1.11 -2.71 8.33
N ASN A 22 -2.11 -3.02 9.14
CA ASN A 22 -2.31 -4.39 9.64
C ASN A 22 -2.66 -5.35 8.49
N GLY A 23 -2.04 -6.51 8.52
CA GLY A 23 -2.23 -7.53 7.49
C GLY A 23 -1.41 -7.30 6.22
N THR A 24 -0.69 -6.18 6.14
CA THR A 24 0.16 -5.83 5.00
C THR A 24 1.59 -5.58 5.46
N ILE A 25 1.89 -4.40 6.02
CA ILE A 25 3.23 -4.10 6.52
C ILE A 25 3.41 -4.42 8.00
N ALA A 26 2.33 -4.72 8.69
CA ALA A 26 2.36 -4.99 10.13
C ALA A 26 1.49 -6.18 10.48
N LYS A 27 1.81 -6.81 11.61
CA LYS A 27 1.03 -7.87 12.21
C LYS A 27 0.82 -7.51 13.68
N ASP A 28 -0.45 -7.54 14.12
CA ASP A 28 -0.84 -7.21 15.49
C ASP A 28 -0.28 -5.86 15.96
N GLY A 29 -0.28 -4.88 15.07
CA GLY A 29 0.16 -3.52 15.37
C GLY A 29 1.65 -3.28 15.28
N LYS A 30 2.46 -4.29 14.91
CA LYS A 30 3.91 -4.15 14.80
C LYS A 30 4.38 -4.34 13.37
N VAL A 31 5.24 -3.43 12.90
CA VAL A 31 5.81 -3.49 11.56
C VAL A 31 6.65 -4.75 11.40
N LEU A 32 6.47 -5.44 10.28
CA LEU A 32 7.17 -6.68 9.98
C LEU A 32 8.65 -6.44 9.75
N GLU A 33 9.47 -7.46 10.06
CA GLU A 33 10.91 -7.41 9.83
C GLU A 33 11.22 -7.23 8.34
N GLY A 34 12.19 -6.37 8.06
CA GLY A 34 12.61 -6.08 6.68
C GLY A 34 11.83 -4.96 6.01
N VAL A 35 10.64 -4.63 6.49
CA VAL A 35 9.79 -3.58 5.89
C VAL A 35 10.45 -2.21 6.01
N LYS A 36 10.98 -1.87 7.17
CA LYS A 36 11.61 -0.56 7.41
C LYS A 36 12.72 -0.28 6.39
N GLU A 37 13.59 -1.27 6.16
CA GLU A 37 14.70 -1.13 5.23
C GLU A 37 14.20 -0.94 3.79
N LEU A 38 13.19 -1.72 3.38
CA LEU A 38 12.63 -1.62 2.04
C LEU A 38 11.89 -0.30 1.82
N LEU A 39 11.17 0.19 2.82
CA LEU A 39 10.52 1.50 2.73
C LEU A 39 11.56 2.62 2.62
N GLY A 40 12.68 2.50 3.30
CA GLY A 40 13.78 3.45 3.17
C GLY A 40 14.32 3.50 1.75
N LYS A 41 14.52 2.34 1.12
CA LYS A 41 14.98 2.27 -0.27
C LYS A 41 13.98 2.89 -1.24
N ILE A 42 12.69 2.64 -1.02
CA ILE A 42 11.64 3.22 -1.86
C ILE A 42 11.61 4.74 -1.72
N HIS A 43 11.73 5.23 -0.50
CA HIS A 43 11.77 6.67 -0.23
C HIS A 43 12.99 7.32 -0.91
N GLU A 44 14.15 6.67 -0.87
CA GLU A 44 15.36 7.16 -1.54
C GLU A 44 15.21 7.21 -3.05
N ALA A 45 14.35 6.37 -3.62
CA ALA A 45 14.03 6.40 -5.05
C ALA A 45 13.12 7.58 -5.43
N GLY A 46 12.69 8.39 -4.47
CA GLY A 46 11.86 9.55 -4.73
C GLY A 46 10.36 9.27 -4.70
N ILE A 47 9.95 8.16 -4.12
CA ILE A 47 8.53 7.80 -4.00
C ILE A 47 8.00 8.24 -2.64
N GLU A 48 6.89 8.97 -2.63
CA GLU A 48 6.18 9.33 -1.41
C GLU A 48 5.31 8.18 -0.95
N ILE A 49 5.42 7.81 0.33
CA ILE A 49 4.76 6.64 0.89
C ILE A 49 3.67 7.07 1.87
N TYR A 50 2.47 6.55 1.68
CA TYR A 50 1.30 6.84 2.50
C TYR A 50 0.80 5.55 3.12
N VAL A 51 0.85 5.45 4.46
CA VAL A 51 0.27 4.34 5.21
C VAL A 51 -1.13 4.72 5.61
N VAL A 52 -2.12 3.95 5.18
CA VAL A 52 -3.53 4.22 5.43
C VAL A 52 -4.09 3.13 6.34
N THR A 53 -4.83 3.54 7.36
CA THR A 53 -5.41 2.63 8.32
C THR A 53 -6.73 3.17 8.84
N ALA A 54 -7.59 2.26 9.31
CA ALA A 54 -8.79 2.61 10.06
C ALA A 54 -8.57 2.49 11.58
N ASP A 55 -7.37 2.18 12.03
CA ASP A 55 -7.04 2.01 13.44
C ASP A 55 -7.03 3.35 14.17
N THR A 56 -7.91 3.50 15.16
CA THR A 56 -8.06 4.72 15.95
C THR A 56 -7.27 4.67 17.27
N ASN A 57 -6.53 3.60 17.54
CA ASN A 57 -5.86 3.42 18.83
C ASN A 57 -4.53 4.18 18.95
N GLY A 58 -4.10 4.86 17.89
CA GLY A 58 -2.87 5.65 17.90
C GLY A 58 -1.57 4.85 17.81
N THR A 59 -1.65 3.52 17.81
CA THR A 59 -0.46 2.66 17.73
C THR A 59 0.24 2.76 16.38
N VAL A 60 -0.52 3.03 15.32
CA VAL A 60 0.04 3.15 13.96
C VAL A 60 1.00 4.34 13.87
N ALA A 61 0.59 5.50 14.39
CA ALA A 61 1.44 6.69 14.35
C ALA A 61 2.75 6.46 15.12
N ALA A 62 2.67 5.85 16.31
CA ALA A 62 3.87 5.54 17.10
C ALA A 62 4.77 4.53 16.41
N GLU A 63 4.20 3.48 15.83
CA GLU A 63 4.97 2.44 15.15
C GLU A 63 5.63 2.97 13.86
N CYS A 64 5.00 3.94 13.19
CA CYS A 64 5.53 4.52 11.96
C CYS A 64 6.39 5.76 12.18
N GLU A 65 6.62 6.17 13.43
CA GLU A 65 7.35 7.40 13.75
C GLU A 65 8.75 7.43 13.12
N THR A 66 9.44 6.30 13.06
CA THR A 66 10.79 6.21 12.50
C THR A 66 10.81 5.85 11.01
N LEU A 67 9.65 5.71 10.38
CA LEU A 67 9.54 5.34 8.98
C LEU A 67 9.35 6.57 8.09
N PRO A 68 9.89 6.56 6.86
CA PRO A 68 9.73 7.69 5.93
C PRO A 68 8.35 7.67 5.26
N VAL A 69 7.28 7.73 6.06
CA VAL A 69 5.91 7.57 5.58
C VAL A 69 5.01 8.67 6.12
N HIS A 70 3.93 8.96 5.38
CA HIS A 70 2.83 9.77 5.84
C HIS A 70 1.73 8.83 6.35
N VAL A 71 1.23 9.06 7.55
CA VAL A 71 0.17 8.24 8.13
C VAL A 71 -1.16 8.93 7.93
N LYS A 72 -2.13 8.22 7.34
CA LYS A 72 -3.50 8.70 7.16
C LYS A 72 -4.45 7.75 7.90
N ILE A 73 -5.24 8.31 8.81
CA ILE A 73 -6.23 7.53 9.57
C ILE A 73 -7.62 7.93 9.09
N PHE A 74 -8.36 6.98 8.53
CA PHE A 74 -9.72 7.19 8.02
C PHE A 74 -10.70 6.36 8.85
N GLY A 75 -11.98 6.74 8.81
CA GLY A 75 -13.03 6.00 9.49
C GLY A 75 -13.20 4.59 8.91
N SER A 76 -13.50 3.60 9.75
CA SER A 76 -13.65 2.22 9.31
C SER A 76 -14.76 2.03 8.27
N ASP A 77 -15.79 2.89 8.31
CA ASP A 77 -16.92 2.81 7.38
C ASP A 77 -16.60 3.41 6.01
N THR A 78 -15.59 4.27 5.91
CA THR A 78 -15.30 5.03 4.70
C THR A 78 -13.89 4.81 4.16
N VAL A 79 -13.08 3.96 4.81
CA VAL A 79 -11.66 3.82 4.46
C VAL A 79 -11.44 3.38 3.01
N ALA A 80 -12.31 2.52 2.47
CA ALA A 80 -12.18 2.07 1.08
C ALA A 80 -12.36 3.23 0.11
N ARG A 81 -13.38 4.05 0.32
CA ARG A 81 -13.62 5.25 -0.48
C ARG A 81 -12.52 6.28 -0.28
N ASP A 82 -12.09 6.47 0.95
CA ASP A 82 -11.06 7.46 1.28
C ASP A 82 -9.70 7.09 0.66
N LYS A 83 -9.38 5.82 0.59
CA LYS A 83 -8.19 5.36 -0.12
C LYS A 83 -8.27 5.71 -1.61
N ARG A 84 -9.42 5.48 -2.23
CA ARG A 84 -9.61 5.85 -3.63
C ARG A 84 -9.49 7.36 -3.83
N CYS A 85 -10.09 8.15 -2.94
CA CYS A 85 -10.00 9.61 -3.01
C CYS A 85 -8.55 10.07 -2.86
N LEU A 86 -7.78 9.48 -1.95
CA LEU A 86 -6.37 9.79 -1.79
C LEU A 86 -5.60 9.46 -3.07
N CYS A 87 -5.88 8.31 -3.67
CA CYS A 87 -5.27 7.93 -4.94
C CYS A 87 -5.54 8.98 -6.03
N GLN A 88 -6.77 9.47 -6.10
CA GLN A 88 -7.15 10.50 -7.06
C GLN A 88 -6.44 11.83 -6.79
N GLU A 89 -6.30 12.22 -5.52
CA GLU A 89 -5.58 13.44 -5.15
C GLU A 89 -4.09 13.36 -5.51
N LEU A 90 -3.48 12.18 -5.33
CA LEU A 90 -2.07 11.95 -5.64
C LEU A 90 -1.81 11.76 -7.15
N GLY A 91 -2.84 11.46 -7.90
CA GLY A 91 -2.72 11.12 -9.32
C GLY A 91 -2.67 9.61 -9.52
N CYS A 92 -3.80 9.02 -9.91
CA CYS A 92 -3.93 7.57 -10.08
C CYS A 92 -2.91 7.00 -11.06
N GLN A 93 -2.53 7.78 -12.07
CA GLN A 93 -1.59 7.35 -13.10
C GLN A 93 -0.17 7.16 -12.57
N ASN A 94 0.15 7.74 -11.42
CA ASN A 94 1.47 7.69 -10.82
C ASN A 94 1.45 7.06 -9.42
N THR A 95 0.38 6.38 -9.05
CA THR A 95 0.19 5.83 -7.72
C THR A 95 0.03 4.32 -7.77
N ALA A 96 0.87 3.63 -6.99
CA ALA A 96 0.74 2.20 -6.75
C ALA A 96 0.02 1.98 -5.41
N SER A 97 -0.68 0.87 -5.27
CA SER A 97 -1.32 0.49 -4.01
C SER A 97 -1.00 -0.95 -3.66
N ILE A 98 -0.75 -1.20 -2.37
CA ILE A 98 -0.43 -2.52 -1.83
C ILE A 98 -1.30 -2.75 -0.60
N GLY A 99 -1.98 -3.89 -0.55
CA GLY A 99 -2.82 -4.22 0.58
C GLY A 99 -3.26 -5.68 0.58
N ASN A 100 -3.92 -6.09 1.66
CA ASN A 100 -4.48 -7.45 1.76
C ASN A 100 -5.88 -7.55 1.13
N GLY A 101 -6.41 -6.46 0.62
CA GLY A 101 -7.66 -6.42 -0.13
C GLY A 101 -8.90 -6.04 0.66
N ARG A 102 -8.88 -6.06 2.00
CA ARG A 102 -10.10 -5.80 2.79
C ARG A 102 -10.71 -4.42 2.53
N ASN A 103 -9.87 -3.40 2.43
CA ASN A 103 -10.31 -2.01 2.21
C ASN A 103 -9.84 -1.48 0.86
N ASP A 104 -9.47 -2.36 -0.07
CA ASP A 104 -8.80 -1.99 -1.31
C ASP A 104 -9.67 -2.19 -2.55
N ILE A 105 -10.93 -2.58 -2.36
CA ILE A 105 -11.83 -2.87 -3.47
C ILE A 105 -12.02 -1.68 -4.42
N GLN A 106 -11.90 -0.45 -3.91
CA GLN A 106 -12.04 0.75 -4.72
C GLN A 106 -10.68 1.29 -5.21
N VAL A 107 -9.62 1.17 -4.40
CA VAL A 107 -8.31 1.73 -4.76
C VAL A 107 -7.55 0.83 -5.73
N PHE A 108 -7.69 -0.48 -5.64
CA PHE A 108 -6.98 -1.39 -6.53
C PHE A 108 -7.27 -1.12 -8.01
N PRO A 109 -8.53 -1.05 -8.46
CA PRO A 109 -8.77 -0.74 -9.86
C PRO A 109 -8.45 0.70 -10.24
N ALA A 110 -8.36 1.62 -9.28
CA ALA A 110 -8.07 3.03 -9.56
C ALA A 110 -6.58 3.30 -9.73
N SER A 111 -5.70 2.57 -9.03
CA SER A 111 -4.26 2.80 -9.07
C SER A 111 -3.62 2.23 -10.33
N VAL A 112 -2.49 2.81 -10.76
CA VAL A 112 -1.79 2.37 -11.98
C VAL A 112 -1.18 0.98 -11.79
N LEU A 113 -0.81 0.64 -10.58
CA LEU A 113 -0.31 -0.69 -10.22
C LEU A 113 -0.89 -1.07 -8.86
N SER A 114 -1.50 -2.23 -8.77
CA SER A 114 -2.03 -2.74 -7.51
C SER A 114 -1.47 -4.12 -7.21
N ILE A 115 -1.06 -4.32 -5.96
CA ILE A 115 -0.49 -5.57 -5.50
C ILE A 115 -1.26 -6.03 -4.26
N ALA A 116 -1.82 -7.24 -4.33
CA ALA A 116 -2.47 -7.88 -3.20
C ALA A 116 -1.48 -8.77 -2.47
N VAL A 117 -1.48 -8.69 -1.14
CA VAL A 117 -0.60 -9.46 -0.27
C VAL A 117 -1.43 -10.47 0.50
N ILE A 118 -1.10 -11.75 0.40
CA ILE A 118 -1.76 -12.79 1.18
C ILE A 118 -1.35 -12.70 2.64
N GLY A 119 -0.04 -12.71 2.92
CA GLY A 119 0.51 -12.53 4.27
C GLY A 119 -0.03 -13.53 5.29
N ASN A 120 0.15 -13.19 6.56
CA ASN A 120 -0.28 -14.05 7.67
C ASN A 120 -1.80 -14.02 7.91
N GLU A 121 -2.47 -12.96 7.47
CA GLU A 121 -3.92 -12.81 7.66
C GLU A 121 -4.72 -13.22 6.42
N GLY A 122 -4.03 -13.61 5.34
CA GLY A 122 -4.67 -13.90 4.07
C GLY A 122 -5.08 -12.63 3.32
N ALA A 123 -5.74 -12.79 2.20
CA ALA A 123 -6.22 -11.69 1.38
C ALA A 123 -7.72 -11.82 1.12
N PHE A 124 -8.40 -10.68 1.04
CA PHE A 124 -9.82 -10.66 0.69
C PHE A 124 -9.97 -10.97 -0.80
N THR A 125 -10.57 -12.12 -1.11
CA THR A 125 -10.58 -12.67 -2.47
C THR A 125 -11.17 -11.72 -3.51
N LYS A 126 -12.29 -11.06 -3.18
CA LYS A 126 -12.97 -10.18 -4.14
C LYS A 126 -12.08 -9.01 -4.57
N SER A 127 -11.34 -8.42 -3.64
CA SER A 127 -10.42 -7.32 -3.96
C SER A 127 -9.13 -7.83 -4.58
N ALA A 128 -8.64 -8.98 -4.10
CA ALA A 128 -7.42 -9.58 -4.65
C ALA A 128 -7.55 -9.88 -6.14
N MET A 129 -8.73 -10.26 -6.60
CA MET A 129 -8.99 -10.50 -8.02
C MET A 129 -8.95 -9.22 -8.86
N LEU A 130 -9.08 -8.05 -8.24
CA LEU A 130 -8.97 -6.75 -8.92
C LEU A 130 -7.55 -6.22 -8.93
N ALA A 131 -6.63 -6.86 -8.21
CA ALA A 131 -5.23 -6.45 -8.19
C ALA A 131 -4.50 -6.92 -9.44
N ASP A 132 -3.48 -6.18 -9.82
CA ASP A 132 -2.65 -6.52 -10.97
C ASP A 132 -1.68 -7.65 -10.64
N VAL A 133 -1.22 -7.72 -9.39
CA VAL A 133 -0.24 -8.71 -8.93
C VAL A 133 -0.66 -9.27 -7.58
N LEU A 134 -0.38 -10.54 -7.35
CA LEU A 134 -0.62 -11.21 -6.08
C LEU A 134 0.70 -11.77 -5.57
N VAL A 135 1.06 -11.45 -4.33
CA VAL A 135 2.30 -11.94 -3.69
C VAL A 135 2.01 -12.58 -2.33
N ASN A 136 2.93 -13.40 -1.84
CA ASN A 136 2.76 -14.12 -0.58
C ASN A 136 3.05 -13.25 0.64
N ASP A 137 3.98 -12.31 0.53
CA ASP A 137 4.30 -11.40 1.62
C ASP A 137 4.66 -10.01 1.08
N VAL A 138 4.61 -9.02 1.99
CA VAL A 138 4.79 -7.63 1.60
C VAL A 138 6.22 -7.32 1.13
N CYS A 139 7.20 -8.04 1.62
CA CYS A 139 8.59 -7.82 1.19
C CYS A 139 8.76 -8.12 -0.30
N GLN A 140 8.05 -9.14 -0.81
CA GLN A 140 8.03 -9.42 -2.24
C GLN A 140 7.41 -8.26 -3.03
N ALA A 141 6.36 -7.64 -2.49
CA ALA A 141 5.71 -6.51 -3.15
C ALA A 141 6.62 -5.29 -3.19
N LEU A 142 7.39 -5.06 -2.12
CA LEU A 142 8.26 -3.89 -2.00
C LEU A 142 9.57 -4.02 -2.79
N GLU A 143 9.91 -5.21 -3.16
CA GLU A 143 11.04 -5.46 -4.05
C GLU A 143 10.64 -5.18 -5.50
#